data_d1e440cd5f231c3df76f83515b02e209
#
_entry.id   d1e440cd5f231c3df76f83515b02e209
#
_cell.length_a   1.000
_cell.length_b   1.000
_cell.length_c   1.000
_cell.angle_alpha   90.00
_cell.angle_beta   90.00
_cell.angle_gamma   90.00
#
_symmetry.space_group_name_H-M   'P 1'
#
loop_
_entity.id
_entity.type
_entity.pdbx_description
1 polymer ?
#
loop_
_entity_poly.entity_id
_entity_poly.type
_entity_poly.pdbx_seq_one_letter_code
_entity_poly.pdbx_strand_id
1 'polypeptide(L)'
;LARKLTKPVIAKWQKYFDARNSGLSVEAACKKARLSPSTGYRFERGEQTSQGIEAAAVLGVSVVAGQVVAQPLEPEAQRALEDFAYFRLRYFGRKSTPWQERAAYELLRISETDDREFVVMNEPPGSGKSTLFTHDIPCWMIARDRSIRIQIGSRTERQARMYVGRIKKSLERDAPLRADTDSLERGIAFDAEACMQDDFGAFKPDGRTDLWRGEALVVRQLDGVSLDDKEPTVSAWGQDSGFLGGRFDFVIWDDLVDRKNTKTQESKENLQTWWDAEAETRLEPRGLLLLQGQRIQHDDLYRYCLDKKKIDETQKYRHIVYRAHDEENCKGDHDSLEPWPKGCLLDPWRLPWKDLETIKHNNPRTFEVMYQQNDGEVVGGLLDPAWITGGLDGDGFPAPGCLDKDRGFGEIPAHLFGRECWSFMTVDPSPTEWWGIIWWVYDPESQTRWIVKLKRTRLNPEQFLSFDLNSFEFGGLMDEWQKESVLAGLPITHCIVEVNAAQRWLISQPHVQKWMEVSGVQFLPHTTSINKRDPKWGLESIGDLFRQGQVRIPWASLSARNQCQYLIDEGVRYPESDTSDLIMSVWFGKLGVENHYTPQKQGQYVMRRPGWLTKGLV
;
A
#
# COMPACT_ATOMS: atom_id res chain seq x y z
N LEU A 1 -32.73 67.28 8.37
CA LEU A 1 -32.32 67.09 9.80
C LEU A 1 -32.30 65.62 10.11
N ALA A 2 -31.15 64.96 10.01
CA ALA A 2 -30.95 63.58 10.40
C ALA A 2 -31.20 63.47 11.90
N ARG A 3 -32.17 62.66 12.30
CA ARG A 3 -32.39 62.31 13.72
C ARG A 3 -31.16 61.51 14.20
N LYS A 4 -30.35 62.09 15.07
CA LYS A 4 -29.25 61.36 15.75
C LYS A 4 -29.78 60.08 16.35
N LEU A 5 -29.17 58.95 15.99
CA LEU A 5 -29.49 57.65 16.54
C LEU A 5 -29.35 57.66 18.08
N THR A 6 -30.31 57.07 18.76
CA THR A 6 -30.25 56.93 20.23
C THR A 6 -29.36 55.75 20.62
N LYS A 7 -28.70 55.83 21.78
CA LYS A 7 -27.85 54.74 22.30
C LYS A 7 -28.52 53.35 22.25
N PRO A 8 -29.81 53.15 22.57
CA PRO A 8 -30.48 51.88 22.45
C PRO A 8 -30.57 51.32 21.00
N VAL A 9 -30.71 52.19 20.01
CA VAL A 9 -30.77 51.79 18.59
C VAL A 9 -29.40 51.36 18.10
N ILE A 10 -28.35 52.09 18.46
CA ILE A 10 -26.97 51.73 18.15
C ILE A 10 -26.63 50.37 18.75
N ALA A 11 -27.00 50.13 20.03
CA ALA A 11 -26.75 48.84 20.69
C ALA A 11 -27.49 47.64 20.05
N LYS A 12 -28.69 47.87 19.45
CA LYS A 12 -29.38 46.85 18.69
C LYS A 12 -28.63 46.49 17.40
N TRP A 13 -28.21 47.51 16.65
CA TRP A 13 -27.44 47.30 15.42
C TRP A 13 -26.06 46.73 15.71
N GLN A 14 -25.40 47.11 16.79
CA GLN A 14 -24.17 46.45 17.24
C GLN A 14 -24.38 44.94 17.42
N LYS A 15 -25.42 44.52 18.14
CA LYS A 15 -25.75 43.10 18.31
C LYS A 15 -26.07 42.42 16.98
N TYR A 16 -26.68 43.12 16.03
CA TYR A 16 -26.92 42.61 14.69
C TYR A 16 -25.62 42.36 13.94
N PHE A 17 -24.74 43.40 13.91
CA PHE A 17 -23.46 43.29 13.22
C PHE A 17 -22.55 42.22 13.84
N ASP A 18 -22.45 42.15 15.16
CA ASP A 18 -21.71 41.13 15.88
C ASP A 18 -22.25 39.72 15.53
N ALA A 19 -23.57 39.57 15.48
CA ALA A 19 -24.20 38.33 15.10
C ALA A 19 -23.94 37.95 13.63
N ARG A 20 -23.97 38.91 12.72
CA ARG A 20 -23.64 38.70 11.29
C ARG A 20 -22.16 38.39 11.11
N ASN A 21 -21.27 39.09 11.78
CA ASN A 21 -19.83 38.82 11.78
C ASN A 21 -19.49 37.46 12.38
N SER A 22 -20.30 36.97 13.35
CA SER A 22 -20.17 35.59 13.86
C SER A 22 -20.83 34.57 12.95
N GLY A 23 -21.25 34.92 11.73
CA GLY A 23 -21.81 34.05 10.71
C GLY A 23 -23.25 33.61 10.95
N LEU A 24 -24.03 34.28 11.81
CA LEU A 24 -25.47 34.01 11.97
C LEU A 24 -26.27 34.45 10.75
N SER A 25 -27.33 33.71 10.40
CA SER A 25 -28.25 34.11 9.35
C SER A 25 -28.91 35.49 9.66
N VAL A 26 -29.40 36.17 8.63
CA VAL A 26 -30.11 37.45 8.82
C VAL A 26 -31.23 37.34 9.83
N GLU A 27 -32.02 36.26 9.78
CA GLU A 27 -33.12 35.99 10.73
C GLU A 27 -32.61 35.76 12.16
N ALA A 28 -31.56 34.96 12.31
CA ALA A 28 -30.97 34.66 13.61
C ALA A 28 -30.32 35.93 14.23
N ALA A 29 -29.63 36.74 13.42
CA ALA A 29 -29.05 38.00 13.82
C ALA A 29 -30.13 39.01 14.23
N CYS A 30 -31.19 39.11 13.44
CA CYS A 30 -32.34 39.94 13.77
C CYS A 30 -33.01 39.54 15.09
N LYS A 31 -33.21 38.24 15.32
CA LYS A 31 -33.75 37.70 16.56
C LYS A 31 -32.88 38.06 17.74
N LYS A 32 -31.56 37.91 17.64
CA LYS A 32 -30.58 38.24 18.68
C LYS A 32 -30.53 39.74 18.96
N ALA A 33 -30.68 40.55 17.94
CA ALA A 33 -30.68 42.03 18.00
C ALA A 33 -32.07 42.63 18.35
N ARG A 34 -33.11 41.82 18.40
CA ARG A 34 -34.51 42.28 18.52
C ARG A 34 -34.89 43.24 17.40
N LEU A 35 -34.47 42.95 16.17
CA LEU A 35 -34.91 43.59 14.94
C LEU A 35 -35.93 42.69 14.23
N SER A 36 -36.76 43.27 13.37
CA SER A 36 -37.61 42.43 12.53
C SER A 36 -36.79 41.79 11.39
N PRO A 37 -37.06 40.52 11.00
CA PRO A 37 -36.37 39.93 9.85
C PRO A 37 -36.45 40.79 8.59
N SER A 38 -37.60 41.41 8.32
CA SER A 38 -37.78 42.31 7.19
C SER A 38 -36.82 43.53 7.23
N THR A 39 -36.50 44.02 8.42
CA THR A 39 -35.53 45.13 8.60
C THR A 39 -34.11 44.66 8.25
N GLY A 40 -33.71 43.49 8.68
CA GLY A 40 -32.41 42.91 8.34
C GLY A 40 -32.29 42.63 6.84
N TYR A 41 -33.25 41.98 6.22
CA TYR A 41 -33.24 41.72 4.79
C TYR A 41 -33.25 42.97 3.93
N ARG A 42 -34.00 44.00 4.32
CA ARG A 42 -33.98 45.30 3.64
C ARG A 42 -32.64 46.01 3.75
N PHE A 43 -32.00 45.90 4.91
CA PHE A 43 -30.66 46.43 5.12
C PHE A 43 -29.64 45.72 4.21
N GLU A 44 -29.64 44.38 4.20
CA GLU A 44 -28.73 43.56 3.40
C GLU A 44 -28.93 43.74 1.87
N ARG A 45 -30.16 44.06 1.42
CA ARG A 45 -30.46 44.36 0.02
C ARG A 45 -30.14 45.83 -0.38
N GLY A 46 -29.60 46.64 0.56
CA GLY A 46 -29.33 48.03 0.30
C GLY A 46 -30.60 48.90 0.20
N GLU A 47 -31.77 48.36 0.51
CA GLU A 47 -33.03 49.07 0.57
C GLU A 47 -33.07 49.93 1.83
N GLN A 48 -33.00 51.25 1.69
CA GLN A 48 -32.92 52.30 2.72
C GLN A 48 -33.47 51.91 4.10
N THR A 49 -32.59 51.48 5.01
CA THR A 49 -32.77 51.64 6.44
C THR A 49 -31.72 52.62 6.91
N SER A 50 -32.04 53.90 6.87
CA SER A 50 -31.14 55.00 7.31
C SER A 50 -30.51 54.72 8.68
N GLN A 51 -31.25 54.10 9.58
CA GLN A 51 -30.78 53.69 10.92
C GLN A 51 -29.67 52.63 10.89
N GLY A 52 -29.72 51.65 10.00
CA GLY A 52 -28.70 50.59 9.90
C GLY A 52 -27.38 51.13 9.34
N ILE A 53 -27.46 51.96 8.29
CA ILE A 53 -26.30 52.60 7.66
C ILE A 53 -25.64 53.63 8.60
N GLU A 54 -26.46 54.46 9.29
CA GLU A 54 -25.94 55.39 10.29
C GLU A 54 -25.31 54.69 11.50
N ALA A 55 -25.91 53.57 11.93
CA ALA A 55 -25.35 52.77 13.01
C ALA A 55 -24.03 52.08 12.60
N ALA A 56 -23.94 51.55 11.38
CA ALA A 56 -22.70 50.99 10.84
C ALA A 56 -21.58 52.04 10.80
N ALA A 57 -21.89 53.26 10.32
CA ALA A 57 -20.93 54.36 10.29
C ALA A 57 -20.44 54.78 11.69
N VAL A 58 -21.35 54.80 12.68
CA VAL A 58 -20.99 55.14 14.07
C VAL A 58 -20.15 54.04 14.73
N LEU A 59 -20.37 52.78 14.35
CA LEU A 59 -19.71 51.61 14.91
C LEU A 59 -18.46 51.17 14.13
N GLY A 60 -18.10 51.89 13.04
CA GLY A 60 -16.95 51.56 12.22
C GLY A 60 -17.10 50.26 11.41
N VAL A 61 -18.33 49.78 11.22
CA VAL A 61 -18.61 48.55 10.46
C VAL A 61 -18.66 48.87 8.96
N SER A 62 -17.88 48.21 8.16
CA SER A 62 -17.89 48.36 6.70
C SER A 62 -19.15 47.71 6.11
N VAL A 63 -19.87 48.46 5.28
CA VAL A 63 -21.09 48.03 4.60
C VAL A 63 -20.96 48.33 3.11
N VAL A 64 -21.04 47.33 2.26
CA VAL A 64 -21.03 47.47 0.80
C VAL A 64 -22.36 47.00 0.25
N ALA A 65 -23.06 47.86 -0.49
CA ALA A 65 -24.37 47.57 -1.07
C ALA A 65 -25.43 47.09 -0.05
N GLY A 66 -25.35 47.55 1.21
CA GLY A 66 -26.26 47.11 2.29
C GLY A 66 -25.86 45.81 3.00
N GLN A 67 -24.86 45.12 2.50
CA GLN A 67 -24.33 43.94 3.14
C GLN A 67 -23.23 44.30 4.14
N VAL A 68 -23.24 43.62 5.28
CA VAL A 68 -22.12 43.65 6.21
C VAL A 68 -20.94 42.96 5.55
N VAL A 69 -19.96 43.74 5.15
CA VAL A 69 -18.68 43.13 4.70
C VAL A 69 -18.03 42.60 5.96
N ALA A 70 -17.61 41.33 5.90
CA ALA A 70 -16.82 40.74 6.97
C ALA A 70 -15.68 41.70 7.32
N GLN A 71 -15.49 41.95 8.62
CA GLN A 71 -14.33 42.71 9.06
C GLN A 71 -13.09 42.03 8.50
N PRO A 72 -12.08 42.78 8.01
CA PRO A 72 -10.83 42.19 7.61
C PRO A 72 -10.34 41.34 8.78
N LEU A 73 -9.87 40.11 8.46
CA LEU A 73 -9.28 39.23 9.46
C LEU A 73 -8.18 39.99 10.21
N GLU A 74 -8.04 39.72 11.50
CA GLU A 74 -6.89 40.20 12.25
C GLU A 74 -5.58 39.75 11.56
N PRO A 75 -4.51 40.55 11.64
CA PRO A 75 -3.27 40.26 10.93
C PRO A 75 -2.71 38.87 11.18
N GLU A 76 -2.84 38.34 12.39
CA GLU A 76 -2.43 37.01 12.79
C GLU A 76 -3.28 35.93 12.11
N ALA A 77 -4.58 36.12 12.02
CA ALA A 77 -5.49 35.23 11.33
C ALA A 77 -5.23 35.21 9.81
N GLN A 78 -4.99 36.38 9.22
CA GLN A 78 -4.60 36.47 7.81
C GLN A 78 -3.27 35.75 7.55
N ARG A 79 -2.26 35.98 8.39
CA ARG A 79 -0.98 35.27 8.32
C ARG A 79 -1.16 33.78 8.40
N ALA A 80 -2.03 33.29 9.28
CA ALA A 80 -2.28 31.85 9.43
C ALA A 80 -2.88 31.22 8.16
N LEU A 81 -3.67 31.94 7.37
CA LEU A 81 -4.17 31.43 6.08
C LEU A 81 -3.07 31.35 5.02
N GLU A 82 -2.06 32.19 5.10
CA GLU A 82 -0.95 32.26 4.14
C GLU A 82 0.23 31.37 4.52
N ASP A 83 0.47 31.21 5.83
CA ASP A 83 1.60 30.48 6.41
C ASP A 83 1.10 29.23 7.16
N PHE A 84 1.25 28.05 6.54
CA PHE A 84 0.82 26.79 7.10
C PHE A 84 1.55 26.43 8.41
N ALA A 85 2.84 26.74 8.50
CA ALA A 85 3.61 26.48 9.73
C ALA A 85 3.08 27.33 10.89
N TYR A 86 2.80 28.60 10.62
CA TYR A 86 2.19 29.48 11.59
C TYR A 86 0.76 29.05 11.95
N PHE A 87 -0.06 28.60 10.97
CA PHE A 87 -1.39 28.04 11.23
C PHE A 87 -1.32 26.87 12.22
N ARG A 88 -0.42 25.92 12.01
CA ARG A 88 -0.24 24.77 12.91
C ARG A 88 0.18 25.19 14.31
N LEU A 89 1.11 26.14 14.41
CA LEU A 89 1.59 26.65 15.69
C LEU A 89 0.46 27.35 16.44
N ARG A 90 -0.24 28.30 15.78
CA ARG A 90 -1.28 29.14 16.37
C ARG A 90 -2.47 28.35 16.87
N TYR A 91 -2.99 27.39 16.10
CA TYR A 91 -4.25 26.69 16.44
C TYR A 91 -4.03 25.30 17.04
N PHE A 92 -2.89 24.68 16.80
CA PHE A 92 -2.61 23.31 17.28
C PHE A 92 -1.38 23.23 18.18
N GLY A 93 -0.64 24.31 18.36
CA GLY A 93 0.59 24.31 19.15
C GLY A 93 1.67 23.41 18.59
N ARG A 94 1.63 23.08 17.29
CA ARG A 94 2.54 22.13 16.65
C ARG A 94 3.62 22.85 15.86
N LYS A 95 4.88 22.60 16.23
CA LYS A 95 6.01 23.04 15.42
C LYS A 95 6.12 22.17 14.17
N SER A 96 6.20 22.78 13.00
CA SER A 96 6.44 22.07 11.75
C SER A 96 7.92 21.76 11.57
N THR A 97 8.22 20.58 11.03
CA THR A 97 9.54 20.28 10.49
C THR A 97 9.62 20.74 9.03
N PRO A 98 10.81 20.99 8.47
CA PRO A 98 10.94 21.48 7.10
C PRO A 98 10.28 20.57 6.05
N TRP A 99 10.30 19.27 6.25
CA TRP A 99 9.64 18.36 5.31
C TRP A 99 8.12 18.51 5.33
N GLN A 100 7.53 18.75 6.51
CA GLN A 100 6.08 18.92 6.67
C GLN A 100 5.61 20.22 6.00
N GLU A 101 6.38 21.29 6.16
CA GLU A 101 6.11 22.55 5.47
C GLU A 101 6.21 22.38 3.95
N ARG A 102 7.32 21.77 3.48
CA ARG A 102 7.53 21.52 2.07
C ARG A 102 6.42 20.66 1.46
N ALA A 103 6.00 19.59 2.13
CA ALA A 103 4.92 18.72 1.68
C ALA A 103 3.59 19.48 1.56
N ALA A 104 3.23 20.29 2.56
CA ALA A 104 2.01 21.09 2.54
C ALA A 104 1.98 22.11 1.42
N TYR A 105 3.06 22.87 1.24
CA TYR A 105 3.14 23.87 0.17
C TYR A 105 3.22 23.25 -1.22
N GLU A 106 3.84 22.09 -1.36
CA GLU A 106 3.88 21.37 -2.63
C GLU A 106 2.50 20.85 -3.03
N LEU A 107 1.73 20.29 -2.10
CA LEU A 107 0.34 19.89 -2.34
C LEU A 107 -0.55 21.10 -2.69
N LEU A 108 -0.40 22.21 -1.96
CA LEU A 108 -1.16 23.42 -2.27
C LEU A 108 -0.85 23.93 -3.68
N ARG A 109 0.44 24.02 -4.06
CA ARG A 109 0.85 24.41 -5.41
C ARG A 109 0.30 23.48 -6.50
N ILE A 110 0.26 22.17 -6.23
CA ILE A 110 -0.31 21.20 -7.15
C ILE A 110 -1.84 21.41 -7.26
N SER A 111 -2.53 21.69 -6.16
CA SER A 111 -3.98 21.93 -6.16
C SER A 111 -4.42 23.22 -6.87
N GLU A 112 -3.49 24.13 -7.16
CA GLU A 112 -3.76 25.38 -7.89
C GLU A 112 -3.75 25.20 -9.43
N THR A 113 -3.51 23.99 -9.93
CA THR A 113 -3.56 23.71 -11.38
C THR A 113 -4.99 23.59 -11.87
N ASP A 114 -5.20 23.81 -13.17
CA ASP A 114 -6.52 23.69 -13.79
C ASP A 114 -6.93 22.24 -14.11
N ASP A 115 -6.02 21.28 -13.95
CA ASP A 115 -6.21 19.87 -14.24
C ASP A 115 -6.46 19.03 -12.97
N ARG A 116 -6.92 17.80 -13.17
CA ARG A 116 -6.91 16.78 -12.12
C ARG A 116 -5.48 16.35 -11.82
N GLU A 117 -5.09 16.42 -10.58
CA GLU A 117 -3.76 16.04 -10.15
C GLU A 117 -3.79 14.79 -9.26
N PHE A 118 -2.84 13.92 -9.48
CA PHE A 118 -2.69 12.67 -8.76
C PHE A 118 -1.30 12.59 -8.15
N VAL A 119 -1.24 12.38 -6.85
CA VAL A 119 0.01 12.34 -6.09
C VAL A 119 0.10 11.05 -5.31
N VAL A 120 1.22 10.35 -5.45
CA VAL A 120 1.68 9.32 -4.52
C VAL A 120 2.73 9.95 -3.63
N MET A 121 2.51 9.90 -2.33
CA MET A 121 3.45 10.41 -1.34
C MET A 121 3.85 9.29 -0.39
N ASN A 122 5.13 8.98 -0.34
CA ASN A 122 5.65 7.91 0.52
C ASN A 122 6.55 8.50 1.62
N GLU A 123 6.22 8.17 2.86
CA GLU A 123 6.90 8.62 4.06
C GLU A 123 7.07 7.50 5.08
N PRO A 124 8.10 7.61 5.96
CA PRO A 124 8.33 6.58 6.97
C PRO A 124 7.22 6.53 8.02
N PRO A 125 6.99 5.34 8.62
CA PRO A 125 6.12 5.21 9.77
C PRO A 125 6.65 6.05 10.93
N GLY A 126 5.74 6.62 11.74
CA GLY A 126 6.11 7.46 12.88
C GLY A 126 6.46 8.92 12.57
N SER A 127 6.55 9.32 11.29
CA SER A 127 6.86 10.71 10.88
C SER A 127 5.80 11.75 11.24
N GLY A 128 4.59 11.32 11.62
CA GLY A 128 3.46 12.21 11.89
C GLY A 128 2.58 12.52 10.69
N LYS A 129 2.76 11.77 9.59
CA LYS A 129 2.06 11.92 8.31
C LYS A 129 0.54 12.01 8.42
N SER A 130 -0.10 11.07 9.14
CA SER A 130 -1.57 11.08 9.29
C SER A 130 -2.07 12.34 9.99
N THR A 131 -1.33 12.89 10.99
CA THR A 131 -1.70 14.16 11.60
C THR A 131 -1.59 15.31 10.60
N LEU A 132 -0.57 15.32 9.77
CA LEU A 132 -0.35 16.34 8.76
C LEU A 132 -1.43 16.31 7.68
N PHE A 133 -1.61 15.16 7.02
CA PHE A 133 -2.43 15.05 5.80
C PHE A 133 -3.91 14.82 6.08
N THR A 134 -4.28 14.10 7.16
CA THR A 134 -5.70 13.81 7.45
C THR A 134 -6.31 14.74 8.50
N HIS A 135 -5.54 15.71 9.03
CA HIS A 135 -6.05 16.65 10.02
C HIS A 135 -5.60 18.08 9.75
N ASP A 136 -4.29 18.38 9.79
CA ASP A 136 -3.80 19.76 9.80
C ASP A 136 -4.05 20.46 8.45
N ILE A 137 -3.73 19.80 7.33
CA ILE A 137 -3.97 20.32 5.97
C ILE A 137 -5.46 20.46 5.68
N PRO A 138 -6.34 19.48 5.93
CA PRO A 138 -7.79 19.66 5.81
C PRO A 138 -8.35 20.82 6.63
N CYS A 139 -7.91 20.97 7.88
CA CYS A 139 -8.33 22.11 8.71
C CYS A 139 -7.89 23.45 8.10
N TRP A 140 -6.67 23.54 7.59
CA TRP A 140 -6.15 24.73 6.91
C TRP A 140 -6.92 25.05 5.62
N MET A 141 -7.19 24.02 4.80
CA MET A 141 -7.98 24.19 3.58
C MET A 141 -9.41 24.67 3.88
N ILE A 142 -10.07 24.10 4.91
CA ILE A 142 -11.41 24.51 5.33
C ILE A 142 -11.41 25.96 5.86
N ALA A 143 -10.35 26.38 6.55
CA ALA A 143 -10.24 27.76 7.00
C ALA A 143 -10.08 28.74 5.83
N ARG A 144 -9.40 28.34 4.76
CA ARG A 144 -9.21 29.12 3.52
C ARG A 144 -10.46 29.15 2.63
N ASP A 145 -11.13 27.98 2.53
CA ASP A 145 -12.33 27.83 1.71
C ASP A 145 -13.31 26.84 2.37
N ARG A 146 -14.42 27.36 2.87
CA ARG A 146 -15.47 26.55 3.51
C ARG A 146 -16.33 25.77 2.53
N SER A 147 -16.23 26.07 1.24
CA SER A 147 -16.95 25.34 0.17
C SER A 147 -16.21 24.08 -0.30
N ILE A 148 -14.97 23.89 0.12
CA ILE A 148 -14.16 22.73 -0.28
C ILE A 148 -14.79 21.41 0.15
N ARG A 149 -14.74 20.42 -0.71
CA ARG A 149 -15.22 19.05 -0.46
C ARG A 149 -14.05 18.11 -0.34
N ILE A 150 -13.84 17.57 0.85
CA ILE A 150 -12.70 16.71 1.19
C ILE A 150 -13.19 15.30 1.49
N GLN A 151 -12.59 14.32 0.83
CA GLN A 151 -12.74 12.92 1.18
C GLN A 151 -11.50 12.45 1.95
N ILE A 152 -11.72 11.82 3.10
CA ILE A 152 -10.67 11.14 3.86
C ILE A 152 -10.96 9.65 3.83
N GLY A 153 -10.10 8.91 3.15
CA GLY A 153 -10.14 7.48 3.04
C GLY A 153 -9.02 6.80 3.83
N SER A 154 -9.28 5.59 4.26
CA SER A 154 -8.28 4.70 4.84
C SER A 154 -8.67 3.25 4.53
N ARG A 155 -7.84 2.29 4.90
CA ARG A 155 -8.17 0.89 4.74
C ARG A 155 -9.53 0.51 5.32
N THR A 156 -9.86 1.04 6.51
CA THR A 156 -11.16 0.82 7.15
C THR A 156 -11.91 2.12 7.37
N GLU A 157 -13.22 2.09 7.18
CA GLU A 157 -14.08 3.23 7.45
C GLU A 157 -13.97 3.72 8.90
N ARG A 158 -13.80 2.81 9.86
CA ARG A 158 -13.59 3.14 11.27
C ARG A 158 -12.39 4.06 11.46
N GLN A 159 -11.29 3.81 10.77
CA GLN A 159 -10.08 4.65 10.85
C GLN A 159 -10.31 6.01 10.20
N ALA A 160 -10.93 6.06 9.04
CA ALA A 160 -11.30 7.31 8.37
C ALA A 160 -12.23 8.17 9.26
N ARG A 161 -13.23 7.56 9.90
CA ARG A 161 -14.12 8.24 10.85
C ARG A 161 -13.39 8.82 12.06
N MET A 162 -12.31 8.18 12.52
CA MET A 162 -11.47 8.74 13.59
C MET A 162 -10.77 10.02 13.14
N TYR A 163 -10.30 10.08 11.88
CA TYR A 163 -9.68 11.28 11.34
C TYR A 163 -10.69 12.43 11.21
N VAL A 164 -11.85 12.18 10.60
CA VAL A 164 -12.93 13.17 10.49
C VAL A 164 -13.39 13.64 11.88
N GLY A 165 -13.46 12.73 12.85
CA GLY A 165 -13.76 13.07 14.24
C GLY A 165 -12.72 14.00 14.89
N ARG A 166 -11.45 13.90 14.53
CA ARG A 166 -10.39 14.83 15.00
C ARG A 166 -10.57 16.23 14.38
N ILE A 167 -10.84 16.30 13.07
CA ILE A 167 -11.15 17.56 12.38
C ILE A 167 -12.35 18.22 13.06
N LYS A 168 -13.45 17.47 13.25
CA LYS A 168 -14.65 17.95 13.95
C LYS A 168 -14.32 18.60 15.30
N LYS A 169 -13.53 17.90 16.13
CA LYS A 169 -13.11 18.42 17.44
C LYS A 169 -12.32 19.72 17.34
N SER A 170 -11.48 19.88 16.34
CA SER A 170 -10.71 21.10 16.13
C SER A 170 -11.59 22.25 15.63
N LEU A 171 -12.57 21.97 14.78
CA LEU A 171 -13.55 22.95 14.31
C LEU A 171 -14.57 23.38 15.38
N GLU A 172 -14.84 22.52 16.38
CA GLU A 172 -15.75 22.81 17.50
C GLU A 172 -15.07 23.45 18.72
N ARG A 173 -13.73 23.49 18.74
CA ARG A 173 -12.98 23.94 19.92
C ARG A 173 -13.20 25.43 20.16
N ASP A 174 -13.53 25.75 21.40
CA ASP A 174 -13.82 27.09 21.93
C ASP A 174 -12.75 27.62 22.90
N ALA A 175 -11.65 26.87 23.08
CA ALA A 175 -10.50 27.27 23.88
C ALA A 175 -9.20 26.75 23.25
N PRO A 176 -8.08 27.49 23.40
CA PRO A 176 -6.78 27.08 22.88
C PRO A 176 -6.33 25.71 23.41
N LEU A 177 -5.70 24.91 22.55
CA LEU A 177 -5.16 23.61 22.91
C LEU A 177 -3.96 23.77 23.83
N ARG A 178 -3.90 22.97 24.88
CA ARG A 178 -2.72 22.87 25.75
C ARG A 178 -1.86 21.69 25.33
N ALA A 179 -0.56 21.92 25.22
CA ALA A 179 0.38 20.86 24.99
C ALA A 179 0.61 20.04 26.26
N ASP A 180 0.97 18.76 26.08
CA ASP A 180 1.39 17.94 27.20
C ASP A 180 2.81 18.31 27.67
N THR A 181 3.11 18.01 28.93
CA THR A 181 4.37 18.40 29.58
C THR A 181 5.60 17.83 28.86
N ASP A 182 5.56 16.56 28.42
CA ASP A 182 6.69 15.93 27.72
C ASP A 182 6.97 16.60 26.36
N SER A 183 5.93 16.91 25.62
CA SER A 183 6.06 17.61 24.32
C SER A 183 6.58 19.05 24.49
N LEU A 184 6.16 19.74 25.55
CA LEU A 184 6.66 21.07 25.92
C LEU A 184 8.16 21.04 26.28
N GLU A 185 8.54 20.11 27.15
CA GLU A 185 9.93 19.95 27.58
C GLU A 185 10.87 19.60 26.41
N ARG A 186 10.37 18.80 25.47
CA ARG A 186 11.11 18.45 24.24
C ARG A 186 11.08 19.53 23.16
N GLY A 187 10.29 20.60 23.33
CA GLY A 187 10.18 21.69 22.38
C GLY A 187 9.56 21.32 21.03
N ILE A 188 8.76 20.25 20.98
CA ILE A 188 8.10 19.74 19.76
C ILE A 188 6.64 20.17 19.64
N ALA A 189 5.99 20.51 20.75
CA ALA A 189 4.67 21.11 20.79
C ALA A 189 4.62 22.23 21.83
N PHE A 190 3.68 23.13 21.68
CA PHE A 190 3.49 24.32 22.50
C PHE A 190 2.00 24.49 22.81
N ASP A 191 1.67 25.33 23.77
CA ASP A 191 0.32 25.79 23.93
C ASP A 191 -0.14 26.54 22.69
N ALA A 192 -1.31 26.25 22.18
CA ALA A 192 -1.89 26.98 21.06
C ALA A 192 -2.24 28.42 21.51
N GLU A 193 -2.08 29.40 20.64
CA GLU A 193 -2.36 30.80 20.94
C GLU A 193 -3.86 31.10 20.88
N ALA A 194 -4.58 30.47 19.94
CA ALA A 194 -6.00 30.68 19.69
C ALA A 194 -6.69 29.38 19.29
N CYS A 195 -7.99 29.37 19.22
CA CYS A 195 -8.75 28.35 18.51
C CYS A 195 -9.23 28.89 17.14
N MET A 196 -9.51 27.98 16.22
CA MET A 196 -9.93 28.38 14.85
C MET A 196 -11.22 29.20 14.85
N GLN A 197 -12.11 29.00 15.82
CA GLN A 197 -13.36 29.75 15.92
C GLN A 197 -13.15 31.21 16.34
N ASP A 198 -12.07 31.51 17.08
CA ASP A 198 -11.77 32.89 17.51
C ASP A 198 -11.51 33.79 16.30
N ASP A 199 -10.74 33.27 15.34
CA ASP A 199 -10.29 34.05 14.17
C ASP A 199 -11.24 33.91 12.97
N PHE A 200 -11.83 32.73 12.75
CA PHE A 200 -12.63 32.43 11.55
C PHE A 200 -14.13 32.32 11.81
N GLY A 201 -14.57 32.42 13.07
CA GLY A 201 -15.96 32.22 13.47
C GLY A 201 -16.41 30.75 13.45
N ALA A 202 -17.64 30.50 13.87
CA ALA A 202 -18.17 29.16 14.02
C ALA A 202 -18.19 28.34 12.72
N PHE A 203 -17.72 27.11 12.80
CA PHE A 203 -17.73 26.16 11.69
C PHE A 203 -18.96 25.25 11.71
N LYS A 204 -19.51 25.00 12.89
CA LYS A 204 -20.70 24.15 13.05
C LYS A 204 -21.95 24.90 12.60
N PRO A 205 -22.81 24.30 11.74
CA PRO A 205 -24.08 24.89 11.37
C PRO A 205 -25.01 25.09 12.58
N ASP A 206 -25.90 26.08 12.49
CA ASP A 206 -26.92 26.31 13.52
C ASP A 206 -28.02 25.24 13.44
N GLY A 207 -28.55 24.84 14.62
CA GLY A 207 -29.64 23.89 14.72
C GLY A 207 -29.22 22.43 14.68
N ARG A 208 -30.21 21.54 14.53
CA ARG A 208 -29.96 20.10 14.34
C ARG A 208 -29.59 19.85 12.89
N THR A 209 -28.37 19.39 12.66
CA THR A 209 -27.93 18.89 11.37
C THR A 209 -27.50 17.43 11.50
N ASP A 210 -27.97 16.61 10.58
CA ASP A 210 -27.59 15.20 10.54
C ASP A 210 -26.17 14.99 10.02
N LEU A 211 -25.57 16.00 9.40
CA LEU A 211 -24.25 15.98 8.77
C LEU A 211 -23.17 16.66 9.62
N TRP A 212 -23.20 16.49 10.94
CA TRP A 212 -22.12 16.94 11.84
C TRP A 212 -21.67 15.78 12.75
N ARG A 213 -21.21 14.70 12.09
CA ARG A 213 -20.81 13.45 12.74
C ARG A 213 -19.40 13.03 12.32
N GLY A 214 -18.87 11.94 12.90
CA GLY A 214 -17.58 11.38 12.48
C GLY A 214 -17.56 10.78 11.08
N GLU A 215 -18.73 10.54 10.49
CA GLU A 215 -18.86 10.04 9.12
C GLU A 215 -18.78 11.18 8.10
N ALA A 216 -19.42 12.30 8.42
CA ALA A 216 -19.47 13.45 7.52
C ALA A 216 -19.70 14.77 8.26
N LEU A 217 -19.10 15.83 7.74
CA LEU A 217 -19.23 17.19 8.25
C LEU A 217 -19.66 18.13 7.11
N VAL A 218 -20.71 18.92 7.36
CA VAL A 218 -21.04 20.09 6.54
C VAL A 218 -20.69 21.33 7.35
N VAL A 219 -19.73 22.12 6.85
CA VAL A 219 -19.25 23.33 7.50
C VAL A 219 -20.17 24.49 7.12
N ARG A 220 -20.45 25.34 8.12
CA ARG A 220 -21.23 26.56 7.94
C ARG A 220 -20.53 27.54 7.02
N GLN A 221 -21.25 28.06 6.02
CA GLN A 221 -20.76 29.10 5.12
C GLN A 221 -20.83 30.48 5.80
N LEU A 222 -19.88 31.38 5.48
CA LEU A 222 -19.78 32.70 6.10
C LEU A 222 -20.87 33.65 5.63
N ASP A 223 -21.27 33.57 4.38
CA ASP A 223 -22.25 34.43 3.72
C ASP A 223 -23.71 34.03 4.03
N GLY A 224 -23.91 32.93 4.80
CA GLY A 224 -25.24 32.40 5.09
C GLY A 224 -25.93 31.79 3.88
N VAL A 225 -25.25 31.66 2.74
CA VAL A 225 -25.71 30.90 1.58
C VAL A 225 -25.60 29.43 1.93
N SER A 226 -26.73 28.74 1.94
CA SER A 226 -26.73 27.28 1.93
C SER A 226 -26.28 26.86 0.55
N LEU A 227 -25.08 26.33 0.44
CA LEU A 227 -24.68 25.66 -0.80
C LEU A 227 -25.62 24.46 -0.94
N ASP A 228 -26.34 24.40 -2.06
CA ASP A 228 -27.14 23.23 -2.45
C ASP A 228 -26.21 22.12 -2.97
N ASP A 229 -25.11 21.92 -2.22
CA ASP A 229 -24.12 20.91 -2.52
C ASP A 229 -24.60 19.57 -1.98
N LYS A 230 -24.66 18.60 -2.83
CA LYS A 230 -25.01 17.21 -2.46
C LYS A 230 -23.96 16.57 -1.56
N GLU A 231 -22.73 17.07 -1.58
CA GLU A 231 -21.59 16.47 -0.92
C GLU A 231 -21.21 17.24 0.35
N PRO A 232 -20.83 16.54 1.44
CA PRO A 232 -20.36 17.19 2.65
C PRO A 232 -18.98 17.82 2.46
N THR A 233 -18.67 18.83 3.30
CA THR A 233 -17.34 19.46 3.36
C THR A 233 -16.24 18.44 3.65
N VAL A 234 -16.49 17.48 4.56
CA VAL A 234 -15.57 16.37 4.83
C VAL A 234 -16.37 15.09 4.96
N SER A 235 -15.90 14.00 4.39
CA SER A 235 -16.48 12.67 4.52
C SER A 235 -15.43 11.59 4.76
N ALA A 236 -15.82 10.56 5.54
CA ALA A 236 -14.98 9.41 5.87
C ALA A 236 -15.35 8.18 5.02
N TRP A 237 -14.34 7.52 4.45
CA TRP A 237 -14.55 6.35 3.59
C TRP A 237 -13.53 5.24 3.89
N GLY A 238 -13.96 3.99 3.79
CA GLY A 238 -13.11 2.80 3.86
C GLY A 238 -13.06 2.07 2.53
N GLN A 239 -12.05 1.26 2.33
CA GLN A 239 -11.99 0.36 1.16
C GLN A 239 -13.24 -0.53 1.08
N ASP A 240 -13.74 -0.99 2.22
CA ASP A 240 -14.86 -1.95 2.31
C ASP A 240 -16.25 -1.28 2.40
N SER A 241 -16.35 0.05 2.33
CA SER A 241 -17.58 0.77 2.65
C SER A 241 -18.52 1.03 1.46
N GLY A 242 -18.34 0.35 0.33
CA GLY A 242 -19.26 0.46 -0.82
C GLY A 242 -19.37 1.90 -1.35
N PHE A 243 -18.33 2.38 -1.97
CA PHE A 243 -18.18 3.76 -2.44
C PHE A 243 -19.01 4.05 -3.69
N LEU A 244 -20.30 4.29 -3.52
CA LEU A 244 -21.23 4.60 -4.60
C LEU A 244 -21.70 6.06 -4.55
N GLY A 245 -20.91 7.01 -5.06
CA GLY A 245 -21.34 8.41 -5.22
C GLY A 245 -20.32 9.42 -4.69
N GLY A 246 -20.62 10.70 -4.88
CA GLY A 246 -19.81 11.82 -4.44
C GLY A 246 -18.69 12.23 -5.39
N ARG A 247 -18.43 13.55 -5.41
CA ARG A 247 -17.28 14.16 -6.09
C ARG A 247 -16.63 15.16 -5.16
N PHE A 248 -15.29 15.13 -5.15
CA PHE A 248 -14.50 15.84 -4.15
C PHE A 248 -13.40 16.68 -4.83
N ASP A 249 -13.10 17.79 -4.20
CA ASP A 249 -12.02 18.67 -4.64
C ASP A 249 -10.66 18.17 -4.12
N PHE A 250 -10.66 17.55 -2.93
CA PHE A 250 -9.49 16.92 -2.36
C PHE A 250 -9.81 15.53 -1.82
N VAL A 251 -9.14 14.53 -2.37
CA VAL A 251 -9.27 13.11 -1.98
C VAL A 251 -7.97 12.67 -1.32
N ILE A 252 -8.05 12.20 -0.09
CA ILE A 252 -6.91 11.71 0.67
C ILE A 252 -7.15 10.24 1.01
N TRP A 253 -6.23 9.37 0.61
CA TRP A 253 -6.16 7.98 1.06
C TRP A 253 -4.93 7.79 1.95
N ASP A 254 -5.16 7.55 3.25
CA ASP A 254 -4.14 7.40 4.28
C ASP A 254 -3.99 5.94 4.69
N ASP A 255 -2.75 5.42 4.61
CA ASP A 255 -2.39 4.05 4.97
C ASP A 255 -3.38 3.00 4.41
N LEU A 256 -3.72 3.13 3.12
CA LEU A 256 -4.62 2.22 2.42
C LEU A 256 -3.97 0.85 2.21
N VAL A 257 -2.66 0.84 1.96
CA VAL A 257 -1.88 -0.36 1.70
C VAL A 257 -1.37 -0.94 3.02
N ASP A 258 -1.66 -2.23 3.25
CA ASP A 258 -1.15 -2.97 4.39
C ASP A 258 -0.72 -4.39 4.00
N ARG A 259 -0.16 -5.14 4.98
CA ARG A 259 0.28 -6.53 4.76
C ARG A 259 -0.84 -7.49 4.40
N LYS A 260 -2.11 -7.16 4.65
CA LYS A 260 -3.23 -8.06 4.35
C LYS A 260 -3.67 -7.91 2.90
N ASN A 261 -3.78 -6.68 2.39
CA ASN A 261 -4.19 -6.44 1.01
C ASN A 261 -3.04 -6.51 -0.01
N THR A 262 -1.80 -6.75 0.47
CA THR A 262 -0.62 -7.02 -0.37
C THR A 262 -0.13 -8.47 -0.27
N LYS A 263 -0.80 -9.33 0.55
CA LYS A 263 -0.30 -10.67 0.85
C LYS A 263 -0.39 -11.62 -0.33
N THR A 264 -1.46 -11.57 -1.11
CA THR A 264 -1.68 -12.46 -2.26
C THR A 264 -1.87 -11.67 -3.54
N GLN A 265 -1.55 -12.28 -4.66
CA GLN A 265 -1.76 -11.66 -5.98
C GLN A 265 -3.23 -11.28 -6.20
N GLU A 266 -4.16 -12.15 -5.79
CA GLU A 266 -5.60 -11.90 -5.84
C GLU A 266 -6.00 -10.67 -5.01
N SER A 267 -5.42 -10.53 -3.79
CA SER A 267 -5.69 -9.36 -2.94
C SER A 267 -5.19 -8.06 -3.57
N LYS A 268 -4.03 -8.10 -4.24
CA LYS A 268 -3.47 -6.95 -4.97
C LYS A 268 -4.34 -6.58 -6.16
N GLU A 269 -4.73 -7.55 -6.99
CA GLU A 269 -5.59 -7.35 -8.16
C GLU A 269 -6.97 -6.82 -7.78
N ASN A 270 -7.56 -7.32 -6.69
CA ASN A 270 -8.81 -6.80 -6.15
C ASN A 270 -8.66 -5.34 -5.68
N LEU A 271 -7.57 -5.01 -5.00
CA LEU A 271 -7.29 -3.64 -4.58
C LEU A 271 -7.09 -2.70 -5.78
N GLN A 272 -6.35 -3.13 -6.80
CA GLN A 272 -6.11 -2.36 -8.03
C GLN A 272 -7.42 -2.14 -8.81
N THR A 273 -8.23 -3.19 -8.95
CA THR A 273 -9.54 -3.10 -9.63
C THR A 273 -10.47 -2.14 -8.91
N TRP A 274 -10.55 -2.23 -7.59
CA TRP A 274 -11.33 -1.31 -6.77
C TRP A 274 -10.80 0.13 -6.89
N TRP A 275 -9.47 0.31 -6.88
CA TRP A 275 -8.85 1.61 -7.03
C TRP A 275 -9.23 2.27 -8.35
N ASP A 276 -9.16 1.54 -9.45
CA ASP A 276 -9.47 2.05 -10.80
C ASP A 276 -10.96 2.33 -10.99
N ALA A 277 -11.82 1.45 -10.46
CA ALA A 277 -13.26 1.57 -10.65
C ALA A 277 -13.91 2.61 -9.73
N GLU A 278 -13.42 2.72 -8.50
CA GLU A 278 -14.09 3.49 -7.46
C GLU A 278 -13.26 4.66 -6.94
N ALA A 279 -12.09 4.42 -6.37
CA ALA A 279 -11.34 5.43 -5.62
C ALA A 279 -10.81 6.57 -6.51
N GLU A 280 -10.23 6.23 -7.65
CA GLU A 280 -9.61 7.20 -8.56
C GLU A 280 -10.62 8.06 -9.33
N THR A 281 -11.86 7.59 -9.47
CA THR A 281 -12.89 8.23 -10.31
C THR A 281 -13.65 9.37 -9.63
N ARG A 282 -13.45 9.60 -8.32
CA ARG A 282 -14.24 10.53 -7.51
C ARG A 282 -13.72 11.96 -7.47
N LEU A 283 -12.68 12.23 -8.23
CA LEU A 283 -12.05 13.53 -8.26
C LEU A 283 -12.80 14.50 -9.19
N GLU A 284 -13.08 15.70 -8.70
CA GLU A 284 -13.60 16.80 -9.53
C GLU A 284 -12.58 17.23 -10.61
N PRO A 285 -13.02 17.92 -11.69
CA PRO A 285 -12.11 18.67 -12.54
C PRO A 285 -11.32 19.66 -11.66
N ARG A 286 -10.05 19.81 -11.73
CA ARG A 286 -9.18 20.61 -10.86
C ARG A 286 -8.97 20.05 -9.45
N GLY A 287 -9.44 18.84 -9.18
CA GLY A 287 -9.25 18.22 -7.87
C GLY A 287 -7.86 17.60 -7.72
N LEU A 288 -7.47 17.38 -6.46
CA LEU A 288 -6.23 16.71 -6.06
C LEU A 288 -6.53 15.39 -5.37
N LEU A 289 -5.95 14.30 -5.87
CA LEU A 289 -5.95 13.01 -5.19
C LEU A 289 -4.56 12.75 -4.59
N LEU A 290 -4.52 12.53 -3.29
CA LEU A 290 -3.34 12.16 -2.53
C LEU A 290 -3.48 10.71 -2.03
N LEU A 291 -2.63 9.82 -2.52
CA LEU A 291 -2.43 8.48 -1.97
C LEU A 291 -1.14 8.50 -1.16
N GLN A 292 -1.26 8.46 0.18
CA GLN A 292 -0.11 8.59 1.06
C GLN A 292 0.07 7.37 1.98
N GLY A 293 1.31 7.08 2.36
CA GLY A 293 1.69 6.04 3.30
C GLY A 293 3.09 5.49 3.04
N GLN A 294 3.53 4.58 3.89
CA GLN A 294 4.81 3.90 3.70
C GLN A 294 4.71 2.78 2.66
N ARG A 295 5.81 2.51 1.95
CA ARG A 295 5.93 1.34 1.09
C ARG A 295 5.87 0.07 1.92
N ILE A 296 5.25 -0.96 1.39
CA ILE A 296 5.12 -2.27 2.03
C ILE A 296 5.86 -3.34 1.23
N GLN A 297 5.70 -3.31 -0.10
CA GLN A 297 6.31 -4.25 -1.03
C GLN A 297 6.64 -3.56 -2.35
N HIS A 298 7.47 -4.20 -3.17
CA HIS A 298 7.86 -3.67 -4.47
C HIS A 298 6.66 -3.43 -5.41
N ASP A 299 5.70 -4.34 -5.45
CA ASP A 299 4.53 -4.34 -6.33
C ASP A 299 3.22 -3.97 -5.62
N ASP A 300 3.30 -3.11 -4.61
CA ASP A 300 2.14 -2.58 -3.91
C ASP A 300 1.34 -1.59 -4.77
N LEU A 301 0.20 -1.11 -4.25
CA LEU A 301 -0.66 -0.16 -4.95
C LEU A 301 0.07 1.15 -5.32
N TYR A 302 1.03 1.59 -4.49
CA TYR A 302 1.80 2.80 -4.81
C TYR A 302 2.57 2.61 -6.13
N ARG A 303 3.25 1.47 -6.30
CA ARG A 303 3.96 1.15 -7.54
C ARG A 303 3.01 1.03 -8.71
N TYR A 304 1.89 0.33 -8.54
CA TYR A 304 0.85 0.24 -9.56
C TYR A 304 0.38 1.61 -10.06
N CYS A 305 0.13 2.56 -9.13
CA CYS A 305 -0.24 3.93 -9.48
C CYS A 305 0.88 4.67 -10.21
N LEU A 306 2.13 4.51 -9.76
CA LEU A 306 3.28 5.16 -10.36
C LEU A 306 3.60 4.66 -11.77
N ASP A 307 3.24 3.42 -12.11
CA ASP A 307 3.43 2.86 -13.44
C ASP A 307 2.36 3.31 -14.45
N LYS A 308 1.27 3.96 -13.99
CA LYS A 308 0.23 4.49 -14.87
C LYS A 308 0.71 5.69 -15.65
N LYS A 309 0.40 5.69 -16.94
CA LYS A 309 0.72 6.79 -17.85
C LYS A 309 -0.53 7.46 -18.41
N LYS A 310 -0.41 8.71 -18.78
CA LYS A 310 -1.38 9.45 -19.59
C LYS A 310 -1.26 9.02 -21.07
N ILE A 311 -2.20 9.46 -21.91
CA ILE A 311 -2.22 9.16 -23.36
C ILE A 311 -0.94 9.68 -24.05
N ASP A 312 -0.36 10.76 -23.55
CA ASP A 312 0.89 11.38 -24.04
C ASP A 312 2.18 10.72 -23.49
N GLU A 313 2.06 9.51 -22.89
CA GLU A 313 3.14 8.75 -22.25
C GLU A 313 3.77 9.42 -21.01
N THR A 314 3.29 10.56 -20.57
CA THR A 314 3.73 11.18 -19.31
C THR A 314 3.17 10.43 -18.11
N GLN A 315 3.84 10.54 -16.97
CA GLN A 315 3.39 9.91 -15.74
C GLN A 315 2.05 10.51 -15.28
N LYS A 316 1.09 9.62 -14.93
CA LYS A 316 -0.20 10.06 -14.40
C LYS A 316 -0.07 10.57 -12.97
N TYR A 317 0.75 9.93 -12.15
CA TYR A 317 0.97 10.26 -10.74
C TYR A 317 2.31 10.95 -10.55
N ARG A 318 2.31 12.04 -9.79
CA ARG A 318 3.53 12.64 -9.25
C ARG A 318 3.98 11.82 -8.05
N HIS A 319 5.26 11.53 -7.96
CA HIS A 319 5.85 10.80 -6.83
C HIS A 319 6.63 11.76 -5.93
N ILE A 320 6.27 11.82 -4.66
CA ILE A 320 6.95 12.58 -3.62
C ILE A 320 7.41 11.60 -2.55
N VAL A 321 8.68 11.60 -2.25
CA VAL A 321 9.29 10.64 -1.32
C VAL A 321 10.05 11.38 -0.24
N TYR A 322 9.78 10.98 1.01
CA TYR A 322 10.55 11.39 2.17
C TYR A 322 11.15 10.16 2.84
N ARG A 323 12.46 10.14 3.00
CA ARG A 323 13.21 9.05 3.63
C ARG A 323 13.49 9.39 5.08
N ALA A 324 13.50 8.39 5.98
CA ALA A 324 13.83 8.62 7.40
C ALA A 324 15.26 9.13 7.57
N HIS A 325 16.18 8.66 6.74
CA HIS A 325 17.59 9.03 6.75
C HIS A 325 18.05 9.38 5.32
N ASP A 326 18.63 10.55 5.16
CA ASP A 326 19.27 11.01 3.92
C ASP A 326 20.71 10.48 3.88
N GLU A 327 20.88 9.27 3.35
CA GLU A 327 22.18 8.58 3.27
C GLU A 327 23.15 9.32 2.35
N GLU A 328 22.67 9.94 1.28
CA GLU A 328 23.50 10.61 0.27
C GLU A 328 24.21 11.86 0.85
N ASN A 329 23.56 12.56 1.76
CA ASN A 329 24.07 13.79 2.36
C ASN A 329 24.54 13.59 3.82
N CYS A 330 24.51 12.36 4.33
CA CYS A 330 24.90 12.05 5.69
C CYS A 330 26.42 12.18 5.90
N LYS A 331 26.80 12.97 6.90
CA LYS A 331 28.21 13.17 7.30
C LYS A 331 28.59 12.37 8.54
N GLY A 332 27.72 11.45 8.98
CA GLY A 332 27.93 10.64 10.19
C GLY A 332 27.53 11.34 11.50
N ASP A 333 27.03 12.56 11.45
CA ASP A 333 26.51 13.26 12.64
C ASP A 333 25.01 12.97 12.79
N HIS A 334 24.71 11.85 13.44
CA HIS A 334 23.35 11.41 13.71
C HIS A 334 22.78 11.93 15.04
N ASP A 335 23.61 12.54 15.88
CA ASP A 335 23.18 13.12 17.16
C ASP A 335 22.65 14.55 17.01
N SER A 336 22.78 15.11 15.82
CA SER A 336 22.25 16.42 15.49
C SER A 336 20.71 16.43 15.59
N LEU A 337 20.16 17.39 16.32
CA LEU A 337 18.74 17.65 16.40
C LEU A 337 18.21 18.53 15.24
N GLU A 338 19.09 18.92 14.32
CA GLU A 338 18.70 19.63 13.10
C GLU A 338 18.01 18.65 12.14
N PRO A 339 16.73 18.89 11.77
CA PRO A 339 16.04 18.01 10.83
C PRO A 339 16.50 18.23 9.39
N TRP A 340 16.24 17.26 8.51
CA TRP A 340 16.41 17.42 7.07
C TRP A 340 15.77 18.73 6.56
N PRO A 341 16.37 19.48 5.62
CA PRO A 341 17.58 19.11 4.84
C PRO A 341 18.91 19.58 5.46
N LYS A 342 18.93 20.19 6.63
CA LYS A 342 20.18 20.60 7.28
C LYS A 342 20.88 19.44 7.93
N GLY A 343 20.15 18.62 8.68
CA GLY A 343 20.61 17.33 9.18
C GLY A 343 20.26 16.19 8.22
N CYS A 344 20.71 14.98 8.54
CA CYS A 344 20.45 13.79 7.72
C CYS A 344 19.18 13.02 8.12
N LEU A 345 18.58 13.32 9.28
CA LEU A 345 17.34 12.67 9.72
C LEU A 345 16.13 13.51 9.34
N LEU A 346 15.09 12.86 8.85
CA LEU A 346 13.84 13.52 8.46
C LEU A 346 13.21 14.29 9.63
N ASP A 347 13.12 13.63 10.77
CA ASP A 347 12.61 14.17 12.03
C ASP A 347 13.36 13.53 13.19
N PRO A 348 14.45 14.16 13.69
CA PRO A 348 15.31 13.57 14.71
C PRO A 348 14.62 13.36 16.07
N TRP A 349 13.48 14.06 16.33
CA TRP A 349 12.72 13.87 17.56
C TRP A 349 11.79 12.67 17.51
N ARG A 350 11.19 12.41 16.33
CA ARG A 350 10.23 11.31 16.12
C ARG A 350 10.92 10.04 15.67
N LEU A 351 11.99 10.18 14.90
CA LEU A 351 12.75 9.11 14.26
C LEU A 351 14.25 9.28 14.63
N PRO A 352 14.62 9.17 15.92
CA PRO A 352 16.01 9.30 16.34
C PRO A 352 16.86 8.16 15.76
N TRP A 353 18.12 8.44 15.45
CA TRP A 353 19.01 7.48 14.81
C TRP A 353 19.13 6.16 15.57
N LYS A 354 19.21 6.21 16.90
CA LYS A 354 19.26 5.00 17.73
C LYS A 354 18.14 4.00 17.44
N ASP A 355 16.91 4.49 17.22
CA ASP A 355 15.77 3.64 16.92
C ASP A 355 15.86 3.14 15.47
N LEU A 356 16.23 4.01 14.54
CA LEU A 356 16.41 3.67 13.13
C LEU A 356 17.54 2.65 12.94
N GLU A 357 18.67 2.82 13.62
CA GLU A 357 19.80 1.90 13.62
C GLU A 357 19.41 0.52 14.19
N THR A 358 18.64 0.51 15.27
CA THR A 358 18.10 -0.73 15.84
C THR A 358 17.23 -1.48 14.84
N ILE A 359 16.37 -0.75 14.11
CA ILE A 359 15.52 -1.33 13.06
C ILE A 359 16.37 -1.82 11.90
N LYS A 360 17.35 -1.01 11.46
CA LYS A 360 18.27 -1.37 10.37
C LYS A 360 19.09 -2.63 10.70
N HIS A 361 19.53 -2.77 11.94
CA HIS A 361 20.28 -3.95 12.40
C HIS A 361 19.41 -5.21 12.49
N ASN A 362 18.22 -5.10 13.11
CA ASN A 362 17.36 -6.26 13.36
C ASN A 362 16.54 -6.68 12.14
N ASN A 363 16.19 -5.76 11.28
CA ASN A 363 15.40 -6.01 10.08
C ASN A 363 15.77 -5.02 8.97
N PRO A 364 16.92 -5.23 8.29
CA PRO A 364 17.42 -4.35 7.24
C PRO A 364 16.40 -4.08 6.14
N ARG A 365 15.67 -5.10 5.73
CA ARG A 365 14.65 -4.98 4.69
C ARG A 365 13.49 -4.06 5.09
N THR A 366 12.97 -4.20 6.33
CA THR A 366 11.94 -3.28 6.84
C THR A 366 12.45 -1.85 6.85
N PHE A 367 13.72 -1.64 7.22
CA PHE A 367 14.33 -0.33 7.17
C PHE A 367 14.37 0.23 5.74
N GLU A 368 14.87 -0.54 4.77
CA GLU A 368 14.95 -0.09 3.38
C GLU A 368 13.58 0.20 2.77
N VAL A 369 12.63 -0.73 2.90
CA VAL A 369 11.31 -0.59 2.26
C VAL A 369 10.46 0.47 2.95
N MET A 370 10.29 0.39 4.29
CA MET A 370 9.32 1.22 4.99
C MET A 370 9.88 2.55 5.48
N TYR A 371 11.18 2.62 5.81
CA TYR A 371 11.79 3.83 6.35
C TYR A 371 12.57 4.62 5.28
N GLN A 372 13.23 3.92 4.36
CA GLN A 372 13.94 4.56 3.25
C GLN A 372 13.09 4.68 1.98
N GLN A 373 11.88 4.08 1.98
CA GLN A 373 10.96 4.04 0.83
C GLN A 373 11.64 3.44 -0.43
N ASN A 374 12.64 2.60 -0.20
CA ASN A 374 13.42 1.98 -1.26
C ASN A 374 12.75 0.67 -1.65
N ASP A 375 12.07 0.67 -2.79
CA ASP A 375 11.43 -0.52 -3.37
C ASP A 375 12.31 -1.19 -4.43
N GLY A 376 13.45 -0.59 -4.71
CA GLY A 376 14.47 -1.15 -5.60
C GLY A 376 15.13 -2.35 -4.97
N GLU A 377 15.28 -3.38 -5.78
CA GLU A 377 15.97 -4.64 -5.55
C GLU A 377 15.91 -5.17 -4.13
N VAL A 378 15.25 -6.29 -3.99
CA VAL A 378 15.11 -7.02 -2.72
C VAL A 378 16.50 -7.34 -2.18
N VAL A 379 17.09 -6.42 -1.43
CA VAL A 379 18.28 -6.71 -0.63
C VAL A 379 17.85 -7.71 0.45
N GLY A 380 18.17 -8.98 0.26
CA GLY A 380 17.93 -10.04 1.23
C GLY A 380 16.80 -11.03 0.90
N GLY A 381 16.35 -11.15 -0.35
CA GLY A 381 15.60 -12.33 -0.79
C GLY A 381 16.47 -13.59 -0.73
N LEU A 382 15.83 -14.76 -0.78
CA LEU A 382 16.54 -16.04 -0.81
C LEU A 382 17.40 -16.20 -2.09
N LEU A 383 16.94 -15.57 -3.20
CA LEU A 383 17.62 -15.54 -4.48
C LEU A 383 17.87 -14.11 -4.93
N ASP A 384 19.11 -13.81 -5.30
CA ASP A 384 19.47 -12.56 -5.96
C ASP A 384 18.96 -12.57 -7.43
N PRO A 385 18.31 -11.51 -7.93
CA PRO A 385 17.88 -11.43 -9.32
C PRO A 385 19.02 -11.67 -10.33
N ALA A 386 20.24 -11.25 -10.02
CA ALA A 386 21.41 -11.47 -10.89
C ALA A 386 21.77 -12.97 -10.98
N TRP A 387 21.52 -13.77 -9.95
CA TRP A 387 21.73 -15.23 -10.05
C TRP A 387 20.76 -15.88 -11.04
N ILE A 388 19.59 -15.27 -11.25
CA ILE A 388 18.60 -15.76 -12.21
C ILE A 388 18.91 -15.29 -13.63
N THR A 389 19.12 -13.98 -13.81
CA THR A 389 19.26 -13.36 -15.14
C THR A 389 20.68 -13.35 -15.69
N GLY A 390 21.67 -13.51 -14.81
CA GLY A 390 23.09 -13.27 -15.09
C GLY A 390 23.48 -11.81 -14.87
N GLY A 391 24.74 -11.57 -14.56
CA GLY A 391 25.28 -10.24 -14.29
C GLY A 391 26.11 -10.19 -13.02
N LEU A 392 26.22 -9.01 -12.39
CA LEU A 392 26.84 -8.86 -11.09
C LEU A 392 25.76 -8.98 -10.01
N ASP A 393 26.03 -9.79 -8.99
CA ASP A 393 25.13 -9.91 -7.82
C ASP A 393 25.28 -8.71 -6.86
N GLY A 394 24.46 -8.65 -5.83
CA GLY A 394 24.47 -7.57 -4.85
C GLY A 394 25.81 -7.37 -4.12
N ASP A 395 26.65 -8.40 -4.09
CA ASP A 395 28.02 -8.35 -3.54
C ASP A 395 29.08 -7.98 -4.60
N GLY A 396 28.68 -7.76 -5.85
CA GLY A 396 29.55 -7.43 -6.98
C GLY A 396 30.25 -8.63 -7.63
N PHE A 397 29.84 -9.86 -7.35
CA PHE A 397 30.39 -11.05 -7.97
C PHE A 397 29.62 -11.44 -9.25
N PRO A 398 30.32 -11.95 -10.29
CA PRO A 398 29.66 -12.36 -11.52
C PRO A 398 28.83 -13.64 -11.32
N ALA A 399 27.56 -13.60 -11.70
CA ALA A 399 26.67 -14.75 -11.71
C ALA A 399 26.39 -15.20 -13.17
N PRO A 400 26.45 -16.51 -13.47
CA PRO A 400 26.27 -17.01 -14.85
C PRO A 400 24.81 -16.95 -15.34
N GLY A 401 23.86 -16.75 -14.42
CA GLY A 401 22.44 -16.83 -14.70
C GLY A 401 21.91 -18.27 -14.81
N CYS A 402 20.63 -18.41 -14.48
CA CYS A 402 19.94 -19.71 -14.47
C CYS A 402 18.96 -19.88 -15.64
N LEU A 403 18.60 -18.80 -16.34
CA LEU A 403 17.62 -18.84 -17.43
C LEU A 403 18.19 -19.53 -18.68
N ASP A 404 17.51 -20.56 -19.16
CA ASP A 404 17.80 -21.24 -20.41
C ASP A 404 16.88 -20.70 -21.51
N LYS A 405 17.36 -19.69 -22.23
CA LYS A 405 16.57 -18.92 -23.22
C LYS A 405 16.24 -19.71 -24.48
N ASP A 406 16.95 -20.82 -24.72
CA ASP A 406 16.81 -21.66 -25.90
C ASP A 406 15.93 -22.89 -25.66
N ARG A 407 15.57 -23.17 -24.40
CA ARG A 407 14.82 -24.37 -24.01
C ARG A 407 13.38 -24.06 -23.64
N GLY A 408 12.47 -24.83 -24.23
CA GLY A 408 11.05 -24.77 -23.97
C GLY A 408 10.62 -25.58 -22.73
N PHE A 409 9.36 -25.43 -22.38
CA PHE A 409 8.73 -26.12 -21.25
C PHE A 409 8.48 -27.60 -21.62
N GLY A 410 8.98 -28.53 -20.83
CA GLY A 410 8.92 -29.97 -21.10
C GLY A 410 10.07 -30.51 -21.97
N GLU A 411 10.98 -29.66 -22.43
CA GLU A 411 12.12 -30.07 -23.24
C GLU A 411 13.31 -30.48 -22.36
N ILE A 412 13.93 -31.60 -22.72
CA ILE A 412 15.17 -32.10 -22.10
C ILE A 412 16.34 -31.81 -23.03
N PRO A 413 17.43 -31.20 -22.55
CA PRO A 413 18.59 -30.94 -23.40
C PRO A 413 19.15 -32.19 -24.06
N ALA A 414 19.41 -32.13 -25.38
CA ALA A 414 19.84 -33.27 -26.18
C ALA A 414 21.14 -33.93 -25.65
N HIS A 415 22.04 -33.15 -25.06
CA HIS A 415 23.33 -33.64 -24.54
C HIS A 415 23.19 -34.50 -23.27
N LEU A 416 22.00 -34.51 -22.62
CA LEU A 416 21.72 -35.34 -21.44
C LEU A 416 21.34 -36.77 -21.81
N PHE A 417 20.92 -37.02 -23.05
CA PHE A 417 20.61 -38.38 -23.50
C PHE A 417 21.89 -39.21 -23.64
N GLY A 418 21.84 -40.40 -23.06
CA GLY A 418 22.99 -41.32 -23.02
C GLY A 418 23.99 -41.06 -21.88
N ARG A 419 23.69 -40.05 -20.99
CA ARG A 419 24.41 -39.86 -19.74
C ARG A 419 23.68 -40.51 -18.55
N GLU A 420 24.42 -40.76 -17.48
CA GLU A 420 23.83 -41.27 -16.21
C GLU A 420 23.09 -40.13 -15.47
N CYS A 421 22.02 -39.61 -16.07
CA CYS A 421 21.19 -38.58 -15.47
C CYS A 421 20.11 -39.19 -14.57
N TRP A 422 19.75 -38.48 -13.51
CA TRP A 422 18.66 -38.87 -12.61
C TRP A 422 17.42 -38.00 -12.88
N SER A 423 16.33 -38.63 -13.32
CA SER A 423 15.04 -37.96 -13.52
C SER A 423 14.11 -38.25 -12.32
N PHE A 424 13.62 -37.19 -11.69
CA PHE A 424 12.80 -37.28 -10.49
C PHE A 424 11.83 -36.12 -10.37
N MET A 425 10.85 -36.24 -9.47
CA MET A 425 9.91 -35.17 -9.13
C MET A 425 10.07 -34.74 -7.69
N THR A 426 9.71 -33.49 -7.41
CA THR A 426 9.52 -32.96 -6.06
C THR A 426 8.12 -32.37 -5.94
N VAL A 427 7.48 -32.60 -4.80
CA VAL A 427 6.11 -32.16 -4.55
C VAL A 427 6.01 -31.62 -3.13
N ASP A 428 5.56 -30.38 -3.04
CA ASP A 428 5.10 -29.75 -1.80
C ASP A 428 3.57 -29.65 -1.87
N PRO A 429 2.84 -30.64 -1.28
CA PRO A 429 1.39 -30.68 -1.37
C PRO A 429 0.76 -29.89 -0.24
N SER A 430 -0.31 -29.15 -0.52
CA SER A 430 -1.13 -28.47 0.48
C SER A 430 -2.57 -28.96 0.42
N PRO A 431 -3.23 -29.22 1.57
CA PRO A 431 -4.64 -29.61 1.59
C PRO A 431 -5.60 -28.49 1.19
N THR A 432 -5.22 -27.24 1.38
CA THR A 432 -6.08 -26.06 1.26
C THR A 432 -5.52 -24.94 0.39
N GLU A 433 -4.23 -25.01 0.08
CA GLU A 433 -3.51 -23.94 -0.61
C GLU A 433 -2.90 -24.44 -1.93
N TRP A 434 -1.79 -23.85 -2.34
CA TRP A 434 -1.11 -24.17 -3.57
C TRP A 434 -0.21 -25.40 -3.40
N TRP A 435 -0.03 -26.12 -4.48
CA TRP A 435 0.96 -27.20 -4.61
C TRP A 435 2.11 -26.72 -5.45
N GLY A 436 3.34 -26.92 -4.98
CA GLY A 436 4.58 -26.74 -5.74
C GLY A 436 5.08 -28.07 -6.26
N ILE A 437 5.09 -28.24 -7.59
CA ILE A 437 5.48 -29.51 -8.23
C ILE A 437 6.55 -29.20 -9.27
N ILE A 438 7.67 -29.92 -9.23
CA ILE A 438 8.78 -29.76 -10.18
C ILE A 438 9.25 -31.12 -10.67
N TRP A 439 9.39 -31.25 -11.98
CA TRP A 439 10.09 -32.36 -12.62
C TRP A 439 11.52 -31.95 -12.97
N TRP A 440 12.49 -32.71 -12.47
CA TRP A 440 13.91 -32.49 -12.54
C TRP A 440 14.62 -33.54 -13.39
N VAL A 441 15.71 -33.11 -14.05
CA VAL A 441 16.78 -33.98 -14.53
C VAL A 441 18.09 -33.47 -13.93
N TYR A 442 18.75 -34.32 -13.15
CA TYR A 442 20.05 -34.05 -12.57
C TYR A 442 21.16 -34.70 -13.41
N ASP A 443 22.12 -33.87 -13.83
CA ASP A 443 23.34 -34.32 -14.51
C ASP A 443 24.50 -34.31 -13.52
N PRO A 444 25.03 -35.49 -13.14
CA PRO A 444 26.11 -35.61 -12.16
C PRO A 444 27.47 -35.14 -12.70
N GLU A 445 27.67 -35.14 -14.01
CA GLU A 445 28.92 -34.66 -14.61
C GLU A 445 29.10 -33.15 -14.45
N SER A 446 28.06 -32.39 -14.73
CA SER A 446 28.04 -30.93 -14.58
C SER A 446 27.51 -30.47 -13.22
N GLN A 447 27.04 -31.37 -12.38
CA GLN A 447 26.34 -31.08 -11.12
C GLN A 447 25.13 -30.15 -11.28
N THR A 448 24.53 -30.15 -12.47
CA THR A 448 23.44 -29.25 -12.85
C THR A 448 22.09 -29.93 -12.69
N ARG A 449 21.14 -29.19 -12.16
CA ARG A 449 19.74 -29.57 -11.99
C ARG A 449 18.91 -28.84 -13.04
N TRP A 450 18.34 -29.57 -13.96
CA TRP A 450 17.51 -29.05 -15.04
C TRP A 450 16.04 -29.15 -14.64
N ILE A 451 15.36 -28.01 -14.53
CA ILE A 451 13.90 -27.99 -14.43
C ILE A 451 13.34 -28.30 -15.81
N VAL A 452 12.65 -29.43 -15.95
CA VAL A 452 11.95 -29.82 -17.18
C VAL A 452 10.58 -29.19 -17.23
N LYS A 453 9.79 -29.39 -16.17
CA LYS A 453 8.50 -28.75 -15.95
C LYS A 453 8.36 -28.34 -14.47
N LEU A 454 7.60 -27.29 -14.24
CA LEU A 454 7.12 -26.96 -12.92
C LEU A 454 5.66 -26.51 -12.99
N LYS A 455 4.96 -26.63 -11.87
CA LYS A 455 3.59 -26.17 -11.77
C LYS A 455 3.29 -25.72 -10.34
N ARG A 456 2.76 -24.51 -10.22
CA ARG A 456 2.09 -24.02 -9.02
C ARG A 456 0.59 -24.06 -9.27
N THR A 457 -0.15 -24.88 -8.54
CA THR A 457 -1.57 -25.07 -8.78
C THR A 457 -2.29 -25.54 -7.53
N ARG A 458 -3.58 -25.30 -7.44
CA ARG A 458 -4.44 -25.92 -6.42
C ARG A 458 -4.94 -27.25 -6.98
N LEU A 459 -4.57 -28.32 -6.35
CA LEU A 459 -4.97 -29.67 -6.74
C LEU A 459 -5.66 -30.37 -5.56
N ASN A 460 -6.62 -31.21 -5.90
CA ASN A 460 -7.00 -32.29 -5.01
C ASN A 460 -6.15 -33.54 -5.33
N PRO A 461 -6.12 -34.54 -4.45
CA PRO A 461 -5.32 -35.75 -4.63
C PRO A 461 -5.64 -36.54 -5.89
N GLU A 462 -6.92 -36.56 -6.29
CA GLU A 462 -7.37 -37.28 -7.49
C GLU A 462 -6.89 -36.56 -8.77
N GLN A 463 -6.77 -35.24 -8.75
CA GLN A 463 -6.17 -34.48 -9.86
C GLN A 463 -4.65 -34.68 -9.94
N PHE A 464 -4.00 -34.97 -8.81
CA PHE A 464 -2.59 -35.31 -8.80
C PHE A 464 -2.34 -36.74 -9.32
N LEU A 465 -3.07 -37.73 -8.79
CA LEU A 465 -3.01 -39.13 -9.23
C LEU A 465 -4.35 -39.79 -9.00
N SER A 466 -4.98 -40.30 -10.05
CA SER A 466 -6.27 -40.97 -10.03
C SER A 466 -6.19 -42.37 -10.61
N PHE A 467 -7.21 -43.16 -10.31
CA PHE A 467 -7.45 -44.45 -10.94
C PHE A 467 -8.92 -44.58 -11.30
N ASP A 468 -9.22 -44.70 -12.59
CA ASP A 468 -10.57 -44.90 -13.07
C ASP A 468 -10.92 -46.38 -13.03
N LEU A 469 -11.92 -46.75 -12.22
CA LEU A 469 -12.41 -48.13 -12.06
C LEU A 469 -13.12 -48.67 -13.30
N ASN A 470 -13.62 -47.79 -14.19
CA ASN A 470 -14.33 -48.22 -15.40
C ASN A 470 -13.35 -48.55 -16.54
N SER A 471 -12.38 -47.69 -16.77
CA SER A 471 -11.35 -47.91 -17.80
C SER A 471 -10.13 -48.70 -17.32
N PHE A 472 -9.99 -48.90 -16.00
CA PHE A 472 -8.79 -49.47 -15.37
C PHE A 472 -7.50 -48.70 -15.71
N GLU A 473 -7.61 -47.42 -15.96
CA GLU A 473 -6.47 -46.53 -16.30
C GLU A 473 -6.11 -45.60 -15.16
N PHE A 474 -4.81 -45.30 -15.08
CA PHE A 474 -4.32 -44.22 -14.22
C PHE A 474 -4.37 -42.91 -14.97
N GLY A 475 -4.60 -41.85 -14.22
CA GLY A 475 -4.64 -40.48 -14.71
C GLY A 475 -4.13 -39.47 -13.68
N GLY A 476 -4.23 -38.20 -14.01
CA GLY A 476 -3.74 -37.10 -13.18
C GLY A 476 -2.33 -36.66 -13.55
N LEU A 477 -1.90 -35.53 -12.95
CA LEU A 477 -0.68 -34.84 -13.30
C LEU A 477 0.58 -35.73 -13.20
N MET A 478 0.66 -36.53 -12.16
CA MET A 478 1.81 -37.41 -11.92
C MET A 478 1.94 -38.48 -13.00
N ASP A 479 0.84 -39.10 -13.37
CA ASP A 479 0.80 -40.15 -14.40
C ASP A 479 1.09 -39.56 -15.80
N GLU A 480 0.55 -38.37 -16.08
CA GLU A 480 0.83 -37.62 -17.31
C GLU A 480 2.33 -37.31 -17.47
N TRP A 481 2.96 -36.75 -16.45
CA TRP A 481 4.39 -36.43 -16.51
C TRP A 481 5.29 -37.66 -16.52
N GLN A 482 4.87 -38.72 -15.87
CA GLN A 482 5.57 -40.01 -15.96
C GLN A 482 5.54 -40.57 -17.39
N LYS A 483 4.36 -40.58 -18.04
CA LYS A 483 4.22 -41.00 -19.45
C LYS A 483 5.08 -40.12 -20.38
N GLU A 484 5.07 -38.81 -20.20
CA GLU A 484 5.93 -37.93 -20.96
C GLU A 484 7.42 -38.19 -20.75
N SER A 485 7.84 -38.45 -19.51
CA SER A 485 9.25 -38.73 -19.20
C SER A 485 9.74 -40.04 -19.83
N VAL A 486 8.87 -41.03 -19.89
CA VAL A 486 9.17 -42.31 -20.59
C VAL A 486 9.30 -42.07 -22.11
N LEU A 487 8.39 -41.32 -22.69
CA LEU A 487 8.45 -40.97 -24.12
C LEU A 487 9.70 -40.14 -24.47
N ALA A 488 10.11 -39.29 -23.56
CA ALA A 488 11.33 -38.49 -23.69
C ALA A 488 12.63 -39.33 -23.48
N GLY A 489 12.54 -40.55 -23.04
CA GLY A 489 13.70 -41.44 -22.86
C GLY A 489 14.46 -41.26 -21.54
N LEU A 490 13.97 -40.42 -20.62
CA LEU A 490 14.50 -40.21 -19.27
C LEU A 490 13.37 -40.32 -18.25
N PRO A 491 12.91 -41.55 -17.96
CA PRO A 491 11.77 -41.80 -17.11
C PRO A 491 11.99 -41.30 -15.67
N ILE A 492 10.98 -40.69 -15.10
CA ILE A 492 10.96 -40.34 -13.68
C ILE A 492 11.04 -41.63 -12.87
N THR A 493 12.01 -41.71 -11.96
CA THR A 493 12.23 -42.90 -11.11
C THR A 493 11.82 -42.68 -9.66
N HIS A 494 11.82 -41.44 -9.21
CA HIS A 494 11.49 -41.07 -7.82
C HIS A 494 10.60 -39.87 -7.76
N CYS A 495 9.75 -39.83 -6.73
CA CYS A 495 8.96 -38.65 -6.38
C CYS A 495 9.18 -38.33 -4.90
N ILE A 496 9.82 -37.19 -4.62
CA ILE A 496 10.08 -36.73 -3.27
C ILE A 496 8.88 -35.88 -2.86
N VAL A 497 8.17 -36.28 -1.82
CA VAL A 497 6.94 -35.65 -1.35
C VAL A 497 7.10 -35.21 0.08
N GLU A 498 6.73 -33.95 0.39
CA GLU A 498 6.61 -33.52 1.77
C GLU A 498 5.50 -34.29 2.48
N VAL A 499 5.83 -34.89 3.63
CA VAL A 499 4.87 -35.65 4.44
C VAL A 499 4.83 -35.10 5.86
N ASN A 500 4.11 -34.01 6.05
CA ASN A 500 3.67 -33.61 7.37
C ASN A 500 2.47 -34.47 7.82
N ALA A 501 2.03 -34.33 9.07
CA ALA A 501 1.02 -35.23 9.66
C ALA A 501 -0.27 -35.37 8.82
N ALA A 502 -0.67 -34.36 8.08
CA ALA A 502 -1.86 -34.36 7.22
C ALA A 502 -1.63 -34.93 5.80
N GLN A 503 -0.37 -35.04 5.34
CA GLN A 503 -0.04 -35.40 3.96
C GLN A 503 0.40 -36.86 3.78
N ARG A 504 0.66 -37.58 4.88
CA ARG A 504 0.98 -39.03 4.86
C ARG A 504 -0.08 -39.87 4.17
N TRP A 505 -1.33 -39.42 4.20
CA TRP A 505 -2.44 -40.12 3.57
C TRP A 505 -2.31 -40.21 2.04
N LEU A 506 -1.63 -39.26 1.38
CA LEU A 506 -1.47 -39.26 -0.09
C LEU A 506 -0.75 -40.56 -0.53
N ILE A 507 0.39 -40.85 0.10
CA ILE A 507 1.20 -42.02 -0.25
C ILE A 507 0.52 -43.35 0.17
N SER A 508 -0.32 -43.34 1.21
CA SER A 508 -0.97 -44.52 1.73
C SER A 508 -2.21 -44.97 0.94
N GLN A 509 -2.65 -44.21 -0.06
CA GLN A 509 -3.81 -44.56 -0.86
C GLN A 509 -3.56 -45.82 -1.71
N PRO A 510 -4.50 -46.80 -1.76
CA PRO A 510 -4.30 -48.06 -2.48
C PRO A 510 -3.97 -47.90 -3.97
N HIS A 511 -4.60 -46.92 -4.64
CA HIS A 511 -4.34 -46.66 -6.05
C HIS A 511 -2.95 -46.05 -6.27
N VAL A 512 -2.41 -45.26 -5.33
CA VAL A 512 -1.05 -44.71 -5.39
C VAL A 512 -0.03 -45.84 -5.23
N GLN A 513 -0.22 -46.74 -4.27
CA GLN A 513 0.64 -47.93 -4.10
C GLN A 513 0.65 -48.80 -5.36
N LYS A 514 -0.52 -49.05 -5.94
CA LYS A 514 -0.64 -49.83 -7.18
C LYS A 514 0.04 -49.10 -8.37
N TRP A 515 -0.07 -47.79 -8.44
CA TRP A 515 0.60 -47.00 -9.48
C TRP A 515 2.13 -47.08 -9.34
N MET A 516 2.65 -47.03 -8.12
CA MET A 516 4.09 -47.18 -7.85
C MET A 516 4.59 -48.56 -8.33
N GLU A 517 3.85 -49.61 -8.10
CA GLU A 517 4.19 -50.96 -8.55
C GLU A 517 4.22 -51.05 -10.10
N VAL A 518 3.26 -50.42 -10.78
CA VAL A 518 3.13 -50.47 -12.24
C VAL A 518 4.11 -49.54 -12.94
N SER A 519 4.28 -48.34 -12.42
CA SER A 519 5.15 -47.29 -13.04
C SER A 519 6.64 -47.50 -12.71
N GLY A 520 6.94 -48.17 -11.59
CA GLY A 520 8.29 -48.32 -11.05
C GLY A 520 8.80 -47.04 -10.32
N VAL A 521 7.97 -46.01 -10.18
CA VAL A 521 8.34 -44.79 -9.48
C VAL A 521 8.29 -45.02 -7.96
N GLN A 522 9.35 -44.62 -7.27
CA GLN A 522 9.40 -44.71 -5.80
C GLN A 522 9.04 -43.38 -5.18
N PHE A 523 8.10 -43.37 -4.22
CA PHE A 523 7.81 -42.19 -3.42
C PHE A 523 8.75 -42.11 -2.23
N LEU A 524 9.48 -40.99 -2.11
CA LEU A 524 10.41 -40.72 -1.02
C LEU A 524 9.79 -39.67 -0.10
N PRO A 525 9.33 -40.08 1.12
CA PRO A 525 8.75 -39.12 2.04
C PRO A 525 9.82 -38.20 2.63
N HIS A 526 9.58 -36.88 2.60
CA HIS A 526 10.41 -35.90 3.27
C HIS A 526 9.62 -35.23 4.40
N THR A 527 10.23 -35.09 5.57
CA THR A 527 9.61 -34.41 6.71
C THR A 527 10.34 -33.09 6.98
N THR A 528 9.62 -31.98 6.82
CA THR A 528 10.12 -30.66 7.15
C THR A 528 9.99 -30.41 8.64
N SER A 529 11.08 -30.02 9.28
CA SER A 529 11.16 -29.72 10.72
C SER A 529 12.05 -28.49 10.96
N ILE A 530 12.72 -28.41 12.09
CA ILE A 530 13.73 -27.38 12.43
C ILE A 530 14.86 -27.31 11.39
N ASN A 531 15.12 -28.40 10.65
CA ASN A 531 16.11 -28.47 9.57
C ASN A 531 15.91 -27.40 8.47
N LYS A 532 14.69 -26.88 8.27
CA LYS A 532 14.42 -25.77 7.34
C LYS A 532 15.26 -24.51 7.64
N ARG A 533 15.63 -24.29 8.89
CA ARG A 533 16.38 -23.13 9.37
C ARG A 533 17.88 -23.37 9.53
N ASP A 534 18.37 -24.55 9.19
CA ASP A 534 19.81 -24.86 9.27
C ASP A 534 20.58 -24.07 8.19
N PRO A 535 21.61 -23.29 8.54
CA PRO A 535 22.34 -22.46 7.57
C PRO A 535 23.03 -23.27 6.47
N LYS A 536 23.40 -24.52 6.74
CA LYS A 536 24.12 -25.39 5.80
C LYS A 536 23.19 -26.25 4.95
N TRP A 537 22.12 -26.75 5.54
CA TRP A 537 21.22 -27.74 4.94
C TRP A 537 19.79 -27.21 4.77
N GLY A 538 19.48 -26.08 5.37
CA GLY A 538 18.17 -25.47 5.33
C GLY A 538 17.87 -24.78 3.98
N LEU A 539 16.75 -24.08 3.95
CA LEU A 539 16.23 -23.47 2.74
C LEU A 539 17.20 -22.44 2.13
N GLU A 540 17.92 -21.69 2.96
CA GLU A 540 18.92 -20.71 2.49
C GLU A 540 20.03 -21.33 1.64
N SER A 541 20.32 -22.61 1.87
CA SER A 541 21.37 -23.33 1.14
C SER A 541 21.08 -23.54 -0.37
N ILE A 542 19.86 -23.28 -0.84
CA ILE A 542 19.57 -23.31 -2.28
C ILE A 542 20.17 -22.11 -3.02
N GLY A 543 20.42 -20.98 -2.33
CA GLY A 543 21.01 -19.79 -2.93
C GLY A 543 22.33 -20.09 -3.64
N ASP A 544 23.17 -20.95 -3.07
CA ASP A 544 24.44 -21.34 -3.68
C ASP A 544 24.26 -22.05 -5.04
N LEU A 545 23.19 -22.86 -5.20
CA LEU A 545 22.90 -23.54 -6.48
C LEU A 545 22.58 -22.54 -7.59
N PHE A 546 21.81 -21.49 -7.26
CA PHE A 546 21.47 -20.45 -8.21
C PHE A 546 22.67 -19.54 -8.50
N ARG A 547 23.41 -19.15 -7.48
CA ARG A 547 24.62 -18.32 -7.62
C ARG A 547 25.65 -18.97 -8.54
N GLN A 548 25.81 -20.30 -8.44
CA GLN A 548 26.74 -21.07 -9.27
C GLN A 548 26.17 -21.47 -10.64
N GLY A 549 24.90 -21.14 -10.94
CA GLY A 549 24.21 -21.54 -12.16
C GLY A 549 23.95 -23.05 -12.27
N GLN A 550 23.92 -23.76 -11.14
CA GLN A 550 23.67 -25.19 -11.07
C GLN A 550 22.19 -25.55 -11.17
N VAL A 551 21.31 -24.57 -11.30
CA VAL A 551 19.89 -24.72 -11.66
C VAL A 551 19.67 -24.13 -13.04
N ARG A 552 18.96 -24.85 -13.93
CA ARG A 552 18.60 -24.38 -15.27
C ARG A 552 17.09 -24.34 -15.44
N ILE A 553 16.59 -23.15 -15.72
CA ILE A 553 15.16 -22.82 -15.80
C ILE A 553 14.77 -22.66 -17.27
N PRO A 554 13.76 -23.38 -17.81
CA PRO A 554 13.33 -23.23 -19.20
C PRO A 554 12.70 -21.83 -19.39
N TRP A 555 13.12 -21.10 -20.47
CA TRP A 555 12.70 -19.71 -20.66
C TRP A 555 12.36 -19.35 -22.11
N ALA A 556 12.45 -20.30 -23.08
CA ALA A 556 12.23 -20.01 -24.49
C ALA A 556 10.78 -19.65 -24.83
N SER A 557 9.80 -20.39 -24.28
CA SER A 557 8.38 -20.22 -24.59
C SER A 557 7.65 -19.31 -23.59
N LEU A 558 6.54 -18.69 -24.03
CA LEU A 558 5.69 -17.88 -23.14
C LEU A 558 5.11 -18.72 -21.99
N SER A 559 4.75 -19.98 -22.29
CA SER A 559 4.25 -20.92 -21.26
C SER A 559 5.32 -21.21 -20.21
N ALA A 560 6.58 -21.42 -20.62
CA ALA A 560 7.70 -21.61 -19.70
C ALA A 560 7.89 -20.38 -18.81
N ARG A 561 7.93 -19.19 -19.39
CA ARG A 561 8.11 -17.93 -18.66
C ARG A 561 7.01 -17.73 -17.64
N ASN A 562 5.74 -17.87 -18.01
CA ASN A 562 4.60 -17.67 -17.12
C ASN A 562 4.63 -18.63 -15.93
N GLN A 563 5.00 -19.90 -16.13
CA GLN A 563 5.07 -20.87 -15.03
C GLN A 563 6.34 -20.67 -14.17
N CYS A 564 7.49 -20.43 -14.80
CA CYS A 564 8.75 -20.28 -14.08
C CYS A 564 8.85 -18.94 -13.35
N GLN A 565 8.09 -17.91 -13.76
CA GLN A 565 8.04 -16.64 -13.06
C GLN A 565 7.57 -16.80 -11.61
N TYR A 566 6.64 -17.73 -11.34
CA TYR A 566 6.20 -18.01 -9.96
C TYR A 566 7.36 -18.47 -9.06
N LEU A 567 8.25 -19.33 -9.56
CA LEU A 567 9.44 -19.77 -8.83
C LEU A 567 10.40 -18.63 -8.56
N ILE A 568 10.62 -17.78 -9.56
CA ILE A 568 11.49 -16.62 -9.45
C ILE A 568 10.95 -15.65 -8.41
N ASP A 569 9.65 -15.34 -8.49
CA ASP A 569 8.98 -14.43 -7.56
C ASP A 569 9.01 -14.96 -6.13
N GLU A 570 8.77 -16.28 -5.94
CA GLU A 570 8.90 -16.89 -4.61
C GLU A 570 10.33 -16.78 -4.06
N GLY A 571 11.34 -17.03 -4.87
CA GLY A 571 12.74 -17.02 -4.41
C GLY A 571 13.29 -15.64 -4.16
N VAL A 572 13.00 -14.71 -5.05
CA VAL A 572 13.46 -13.30 -4.92
C VAL A 572 12.77 -12.59 -3.76
N ARG A 573 11.50 -12.95 -3.47
CA ARG A 573 10.70 -12.29 -2.41
C ARG A 573 10.65 -13.07 -1.10
N TYR A 574 11.21 -14.26 -1.01
CA TYR A 574 11.22 -15.03 0.24
C TYR A 574 11.86 -14.22 1.39
N PRO A 575 11.31 -14.24 2.62
CA PRO A 575 10.14 -15.01 3.11
C PRO A 575 8.78 -14.32 2.91
N GLU A 576 8.72 -13.18 2.22
CA GLU A 576 7.50 -12.36 2.06
C GLU A 576 6.75 -12.66 0.74
N SER A 577 7.16 -13.70 0.03
CA SER A 577 6.42 -14.22 -1.12
C SER A 577 5.03 -14.72 -0.73
N ASP A 578 4.06 -14.63 -1.65
CA ASP A 578 2.67 -15.08 -1.43
C ASP A 578 2.60 -16.55 -1.06
N THR A 579 3.51 -17.33 -1.62
CA THR A 579 3.67 -18.77 -1.37
C THR A 579 5.15 -19.11 -1.29
N SER A 580 5.47 -20.30 -0.80
CA SER A 580 6.84 -20.85 -0.78
C SER A 580 6.89 -22.27 -1.34
N ASP A 581 5.83 -22.73 -1.99
CA ASP A 581 5.66 -24.14 -2.35
C ASP A 581 6.64 -24.58 -3.44
N LEU A 582 6.92 -23.72 -4.43
CA LEU A 582 7.93 -24.02 -5.45
C LEU A 582 9.35 -23.95 -4.89
N ILE A 583 9.65 -22.97 -4.04
CA ILE A 583 10.94 -22.87 -3.37
C ILE A 583 11.18 -24.05 -2.43
N MET A 584 10.14 -24.54 -1.72
CA MET A 584 10.22 -25.76 -0.95
C MET A 584 10.50 -26.96 -1.84
N SER A 585 9.83 -27.08 -2.98
CA SER A 585 10.09 -28.12 -3.96
C SER A 585 11.52 -28.06 -4.53
N VAL A 586 12.11 -26.87 -4.71
CA VAL A 586 13.54 -26.72 -5.07
C VAL A 586 14.44 -27.26 -3.96
N TRP A 587 14.14 -26.91 -2.71
CA TRP A 587 14.89 -27.40 -1.57
C TRP A 587 14.83 -28.94 -1.45
N PHE A 588 13.64 -29.53 -1.66
CA PHE A 588 13.53 -31.00 -1.74
C PHE A 588 14.34 -31.59 -2.89
N GLY A 589 14.41 -30.89 -4.02
CA GLY A 589 15.27 -31.27 -5.16
C GLY A 589 16.76 -31.26 -4.81
N LYS A 590 17.22 -30.26 -4.03
CA LYS A 590 18.59 -30.24 -3.52
C LYS A 590 18.86 -31.42 -2.59
N LEU A 591 18.04 -31.57 -1.55
CA LEU A 591 18.18 -32.66 -0.57
C LEU A 591 18.03 -34.05 -1.20
N GLY A 592 17.16 -34.17 -2.19
CA GLY A 592 16.97 -35.42 -2.93
C GLY A 592 18.25 -35.88 -3.63
N VAL A 593 18.94 -34.96 -4.32
CA VAL A 593 20.22 -35.27 -4.94
C VAL A 593 21.27 -35.63 -3.91
N GLU A 594 21.36 -34.89 -2.81
CA GLU A 594 22.37 -35.13 -1.77
C GLU A 594 22.15 -36.46 -0.99
N ASN A 595 20.89 -36.86 -0.75
CA ASN A 595 20.57 -38.01 0.10
C ASN A 595 20.25 -39.28 -0.69
N HIS A 596 19.75 -39.21 -1.90
CA HIS A 596 19.20 -40.35 -2.64
C HIS A 596 19.88 -40.62 -3.96
N TYR A 597 20.62 -39.64 -4.53
CA TYR A 597 21.38 -39.94 -5.74
C TYR A 597 22.58 -40.83 -5.41
N THR A 598 22.54 -42.06 -5.94
CA THR A 598 23.68 -42.98 -5.88
C THR A 598 24.16 -43.22 -7.32
N PRO A 599 25.43 -42.93 -7.64
CA PRO A 599 25.96 -43.23 -8.97
C PRO A 599 25.78 -44.72 -9.26
N GLN A 600 25.05 -45.04 -10.32
CA GLN A 600 24.89 -46.41 -10.75
C GLN A 600 26.22 -46.91 -11.35
N LYS A 601 26.81 -47.93 -10.76
CA LYS A 601 27.85 -48.70 -11.46
C LYS A 601 27.21 -49.28 -12.72
N GLN A 602 27.81 -49.01 -13.89
CA GLN A 602 27.36 -49.55 -15.18
C GLN A 602 27.03 -51.05 -15.06
N GLY A 603 25.77 -51.35 -14.92
CA GLY A 603 25.20 -52.66 -14.94
C GLY A 603 24.00 -52.60 -15.89
N GLN A 604 24.00 -53.42 -16.90
CA GLN A 604 23.01 -53.47 -17.97
C GLN A 604 21.58 -53.29 -17.46
N TYR A 605 21.00 -52.11 -17.78
CA TYR A 605 19.56 -51.93 -17.64
C TYR A 605 18.87 -52.68 -18.77
N VAL A 606 18.36 -53.85 -18.45
CA VAL A 606 17.32 -54.47 -19.26
C VAL A 606 16.04 -53.68 -19.00
N MET A 607 15.71 -52.77 -19.92
CA MET A 607 14.40 -52.10 -19.89
C MET A 607 13.32 -53.17 -19.98
N ARG A 608 12.75 -53.58 -18.84
CA ARG A 608 11.46 -54.25 -18.85
C ARG A 608 10.43 -53.21 -19.25
N ARG A 609 9.98 -53.28 -20.50
CA ARG A 609 8.85 -52.50 -20.96
C ARG A 609 7.70 -52.75 -19.98
N PRO A 610 7.10 -51.70 -19.40
CA PRO A 610 5.94 -51.88 -18.54
C PRO A 610 4.86 -52.63 -19.30
N GLY A 611 4.22 -53.62 -18.68
CA GLY A 611 3.28 -54.54 -19.32
C GLY A 611 2.05 -53.86 -19.99
N TRP A 612 1.79 -52.60 -19.70
CA TRP A 612 0.76 -51.80 -20.37
C TRP A 612 1.15 -51.33 -21.77
N LEU A 613 2.46 -51.24 -22.11
CA LEU A 613 2.94 -50.91 -23.45
C LEU A 613 2.82 -52.08 -24.43
N THR A 614 2.56 -53.27 -23.96
CA THR A 614 2.47 -54.50 -24.79
C THR A 614 1.05 -54.99 -25.05
N LYS A 615 0.01 -54.35 -24.48
CA LYS A 615 -1.39 -54.76 -24.68
C LYS A 615 -2.14 -54.01 -25.79
N GLY A 616 -1.47 -53.18 -26.59
CA GLY A 616 -2.08 -52.41 -27.66
C GLY A 616 -1.66 -52.75 -29.10
N LEU A 617 -1.03 -53.91 -29.32
CA LEU A 617 -0.68 -54.36 -30.68
C LEU A 617 -0.99 -55.88 -30.81
N VAL A 618 -2.24 -56.21 -30.98
CA VAL A 618 -2.77 -57.33 -31.77
C VAL A 618 -4.05 -56.86 -32.44
#